data_1f3e7c731780e045d4ae2a3dd105a517
#
_entry.id   1f3e7c731780e045d4ae2a3dd105a517
#
_cell.length_a   1.000
_cell.length_b   1.000
_cell.length_c   1.000
_cell.angle_alpha   90.00
_cell.angle_beta   90.00
_cell.angle_gamma   90.00
#
_symmetry.space_group_name_H-M   'P 1'
#
loop_
_entity.id
_entity.type
_entity.pdbx_description
1 polymer ?
#
loop_
_entity_poly.entity_id
_entity_poly.type
_entity_poly.pdbx_seq_one_letter_code
_entity_poly.pdbx_strand_id
1 'polypeptide(L)'
;TIVWQDLDYILKRLGKFSGDNRAGIEKTLHRISSIRNRKGNVIGLTCRVGRAICGTVSIVRDLLEQKKSILLLGRPGVGKTTAIREIARVLSDGMKKRVIIIDTSNEIAGDGDLPHPSIGKARRMQVSNHQNQHEVMIEAVENHMPEIIIIDEIGTELEAAAARTI
;
A
#
# COMPACT_ATOMS: atom_id res chain seq x y z
N THR A 1 -18.37 -27.84 4.24
CA THR A 1 -18.97 -26.85 5.15
C THR A 1 -17.86 -26.35 6.08
N ILE A 2 -17.68 -25.04 6.17
CA ILE A 2 -16.71 -24.43 7.09
C ILE A 2 -17.29 -24.50 8.50
N VAL A 3 -16.50 -24.99 9.47
CA VAL A 3 -16.88 -25.08 10.87
C VAL A 3 -16.15 -24.04 11.72
N TRP A 4 -16.59 -23.83 12.96
CA TRP A 4 -16.01 -22.84 13.85
C TRP A 4 -14.50 -23.05 14.08
N GLN A 5 -14.06 -24.29 14.13
CA GLN A 5 -12.64 -24.64 14.31
C GLN A 5 -11.75 -24.11 13.16
N ASP A 6 -12.27 -24.13 11.92
CA ASP A 6 -11.54 -23.57 10.76
C ASP A 6 -11.36 -22.07 10.90
N LEU A 7 -12.41 -21.38 11.35
CA LEU A 7 -12.38 -19.93 11.58
C LEU A 7 -11.40 -19.57 12.69
N ASP A 8 -11.45 -20.25 13.84
CA ASP A 8 -10.55 -20.04 14.99
C ASP A 8 -9.09 -20.30 14.60
N TYR A 9 -8.83 -21.35 13.81
CA TYR A 9 -7.50 -21.65 13.31
C TYR A 9 -6.91 -20.54 12.47
N ILE A 10 -7.71 -19.94 11.59
CA ILE A 10 -7.28 -18.81 10.74
C ILE A 10 -7.07 -17.56 11.61
N LEU A 11 -8.00 -17.23 12.50
CA LEU A 11 -7.93 -16.06 13.37
C LEU A 11 -6.69 -16.06 14.25
N LYS A 12 -6.28 -17.19 14.77
CA LYS A 12 -5.07 -17.34 15.58
C LYS A 12 -3.78 -17.06 14.80
N ARG A 13 -3.80 -17.21 13.47
CA ARG A 13 -2.64 -16.99 12.59
C ARG A 13 -2.58 -15.60 11.98
N LEU A 14 -3.71 -14.95 11.82
CA LEU A 14 -3.79 -13.61 11.20
C LEU A 14 -3.38 -12.47 12.14
N GLY A 15 -3.35 -12.72 13.45
CA GLY A 15 -3.16 -11.66 14.41
C GLY A 15 -4.39 -10.76 14.56
N LYS A 16 -4.17 -9.45 14.75
CA LYS A 16 -5.24 -8.49 14.97
C LYS A 16 -5.71 -7.88 13.64
N PHE A 17 -7.02 -7.67 13.52
CA PHE A 17 -7.58 -6.87 12.44
C PHE A 17 -7.39 -5.37 12.75
N SER A 18 -7.11 -4.60 11.71
CA SER A 18 -7.09 -3.14 11.74
C SER A 18 -8.47 -2.55 12.06
N GLY A 19 -8.53 -1.22 12.26
CA GLY A 19 -9.78 -0.53 12.57
C GLY A 19 -10.85 -0.64 11.49
N ASP A 20 -10.47 -0.89 10.25
CA ASP A 20 -11.34 -1.14 9.09
C ASP A 20 -11.69 -2.63 8.88
N ASN A 21 -11.42 -3.48 9.89
CA ASN A 21 -11.68 -4.93 9.88
C ASN A 21 -10.90 -5.71 8.82
N ARG A 22 -9.71 -5.26 8.46
CA ARG A 22 -8.80 -5.89 7.51
C ARG A 22 -7.59 -6.48 8.20
N ALA A 23 -7.04 -7.52 7.61
CA ALA A 23 -5.75 -8.11 7.98
C ALA A 23 -5.04 -8.59 6.72
N GLY A 24 -3.72 -8.53 6.72
CA GLY A 24 -2.88 -9.05 5.64
C GLY A 24 -2.09 -10.26 6.07
N ILE A 25 -1.46 -10.88 5.09
CA ILE A 25 -0.46 -11.92 5.30
C ILE A 25 0.88 -11.30 4.88
N GLU A 26 1.87 -11.44 5.75
CA GLU A 26 3.21 -10.91 5.54
C GLU A 26 3.78 -11.22 4.15
N LYS A 27 4.39 -10.22 3.52
CA LYS A 27 5.02 -10.32 2.19
C LYS A 27 4.06 -10.72 1.08
N THR A 28 2.75 -10.57 1.26
CA THR A 28 1.74 -10.86 0.24
C THR A 28 0.85 -9.66 -0.03
N LEU A 29 0.11 -9.72 -1.15
CA LEU A 29 -0.96 -8.76 -1.48
C LEU A 29 -2.35 -9.33 -1.14
N HIS A 30 -2.40 -10.43 -0.38
CA HIS A 30 -3.65 -11.01 0.06
C HIS A 30 -4.27 -10.14 1.14
N ARG A 31 -5.59 -9.94 1.06
CA ARG A 31 -6.37 -9.21 2.06
C ARG A 31 -7.44 -10.12 2.62
N ILE A 32 -7.56 -10.13 3.93
CA ILE A 32 -8.59 -10.86 4.65
C ILE A 32 -9.43 -9.84 5.40
N SER A 33 -10.73 -9.85 5.15
CA SER A 33 -11.68 -8.95 5.82
C SER A 33 -12.60 -9.75 6.73
N SER A 34 -12.78 -9.28 7.98
CA SER A 34 -13.64 -9.94 8.95
C SER A 34 -15.09 -9.47 8.81
N ILE A 35 -16.01 -10.42 8.93
CA ILE A 35 -17.44 -10.16 9.10
C ILE A 35 -17.75 -10.35 10.58
N ARG A 36 -18.31 -9.31 11.23
CA ARG A 36 -18.60 -9.32 12.65
C ARG A 36 -20.09 -9.32 12.93
N ASN A 37 -20.47 -9.95 14.03
CA ASN A 37 -21.82 -9.86 14.56
C ASN A 37 -22.00 -8.57 15.39
N ARG A 38 -23.22 -8.34 15.90
CA ARG A 38 -23.56 -7.16 16.74
C ARG A 38 -22.74 -7.06 18.04
N LYS A 39 -22.18 -8.18 18.51
CA LYS A 39 -21.33 -8.25 19.72
C LYS A 39 -19.84 -8.01 19.40
N GLY A 40 -19.48 -7.77 18.12
CA GLY A 40 -18.09 -7.58 17.69
C GLY A 40 -17.32 -8.89 17.40
N ASN A 41 -17.91 -10.06 17.61
CA ASN A 41 -17.23 -11.32 17.33
C ASN A 41 -17.16 -11.59 15.83
N VAL A 42 -16.03 -12.12 15.36
CA VAL A 42 -15.85 -12.52 13.97
C VAL A 42 -16.67 -13.78 13.70
N ILE A 43 -17.56 -13.72 12.73
CA ILE A 43 -18.45 -14.83 12.32
C ILE A 43 -18.18 -15.29 10.88
N GLY A 44 -17.35 -14.58 10.14
CA GLY A 44 -16.98 -14.93 8.78
C GLY A 44 -15.77 -14.16 8.29
N LEU A 45 -15.17 -14.61 7.21
CA LEU A 45 -14.02 -14.01 6.56
C LEU A 45 -14.25 -13.94 5.06
N THR A 46 -13.78 -12.82 4.46
CA THR A 46 -13.64 -12.70 3.02
C THR A 46 -12.15 -12.62 2.68
N CYS A 47 -11.67 -13.58 1.89
CA CYS A 47 -10.28 -13.64 1.46
C CYS A 47 -10.16 -13.17 0.02
N ARG A 48 -9.36 -12.13 -0.22
CA ARG A 48 -9.02 -11.64 -1.55
C ARG A 48 -7.58 -12.02 -1.88
N VAL A 49 -7.40 -12.79 -2.95
CA VAL A 49 -6.07 -13.15 -3.45
C VAL A 49 -5.55 -11.99 -4.28
N GLY A 50 -4.50 -11.33 -3.79
CA GLY A 50 -3.74 -10.31 -4.54
C GLY A 50 -2.61 -10.95 -5.33
N ARG A 51 -2.29 -10.36 -6.50
CA ARG A 51 -1.19 -10.78 -7.37
C ARG A 51 -0.39 -9.55 -7.78
N ALA A 52 0.93 -9.70 -7.83
CA ALA A 52 1.82 -8.72 -8.44
C ALA A 52 2.01 -9.05 -9.92
N ILE A 53 2.02 -8.02 -10.76
CA ILE A 53 2.34 -8.11 -12.18
C ILE A 53 3.57 -7.23 -12.39
N CYS A 54 4.60 -7.76 -13.07
CA CYS A 54 5.84 -7.06 -13.38
C CYS A 54 5.94 -6.80 -14.89
N GLY A 55 6.78 -5.81 -15.25
CA GLY A 55 7.10 -5.53 -16.66
C GLY A 55 6.21 -4.48 -17.35
N THR A 56 5.31 -3.81 -16.59
CA THR A 56 4.41 -2.79 -17.15
C THR A 56 5.04 -1.40 -17.30
N VAL A 57 6.20 -1.15 -16.68
CA VAL A 57 6.82 0.19 -16.55
C VAL A 57 7.68 0.59 -17.75
N SER A 58 7.97 -0.34 -18.67
CA SER A 58 8.75 -0.01 -19.88
C SER A 58 8.20 1.21 -20.65
N ILE A 59 6.88 1.38 -20.63
CA ILE A 59 6.16 2.46 -21.34
C ILE A 59 6.40 3.85 -20.71
N VAL A 60 6.70 3.92 -19.41
CA VAL A 60 6.86 5.20 -18.67
C VAL A 60 8.29 5.42 -18.16
N ARG A 61 9.23 4.60 -18.58
CA ARG A 61 10.62 4.68 -18.11
C ARG A 61 11.29 6.01 -18.43
N ASP A 62 11.08 6.52 -19.61
CA ASP A 62 11.55 7.81 -20.08
C ASP A 62 11.02 8.98 -19.23
N LEU A 63 9.77 8.88 -18.73
CA LEU A 63 9.21 9.85 -17.81
C LEU A 63 9.89 9.82 -16.44
N LEU A 64 10.23 8.63 -15.94
CA LEU A 64 10.94 8.48 -14.66
C LEU A 64 12.36 9.08 -14.70
N GLU A 65 13.00 9.04 -15.86
CA GLU A 65 14.33 9.62 -16.07
C GLU A 65 14.34 11.16 -16.10
N GLN A 66 13.19 11.79 -16.38
CA GLN A 66 13.05 13.26 -16.42
C GLN A 66 13.10 13.94 -15.03
N LYS A 67 13.08 13.17 -13.93
CA LYS A 67 13.12 13.68 -12.54
C LYS A 67 12.01 14.71 -12.24
N LYS A 68 10.85 14.54 -12.83
CA LYS A 68 9.66 15.37 -12.59
C LYS A 68 8.63 14.60 -11.75
N SER A 69 7.85 15.33 -10.98
CA SER A 69 6.68 14.75 -10.30
C SER A 69 5.65 14.28 -11.32
N ILE A 70 5.07 13.11 -11.09
CA ILE A 70 4.11 12.47 -11.99
C ILE A 70 2.81 12.22 -11.24
N LEU A 71 1.70 12.69 -11.81
CA LEU A 71 0.36 12.40 -11.32
C LEU A 71 -0.33 11.39 -12.26
N LEU A 72 -0.72 10.24 -11.72
CA LEU A 72 -1.43 9.20 -12.45
C LEU A 72 -2.94 9.37 -12.29
N LEU A 73 -3.62 9.75 -13.37
CA LEU A 73 -5.07 9.88 -13.42
C LEU A 73 -5.69 8.72 -14.21
N GLY A 74 -6.78 8.17 -13.70
CA GLY A 74 -7.48 7.10 -14.40
C GLY A 74 -8.65 6.53 -13.59
N ARG A 75 -9.57 5.86 -14.28
CA ARG A 75 -10.72 5.20 -13.66
C ARG A 75 -10.28 4.09 -12.69
N PRO A 76 -11.10 3.72 -11.70
CA PRO A 76 -10.85 2.53 -10.88
C PRO A 76 -10.62 1.28 -11.76
N GLY A 77 -9.71 0.40 -11.33
CA GLY A 77 -9.45 -0.88 -12.01
C GLY A 77 -8.57 -0.83 -13.27
N VAL A 78 -8.11 0.34 -13.73
CA VAL A 78 -7.24 0.44 -14.94
C VAL A 78 -5.77 0.07 -14.69
N GLY A 79 -5.42 -0.32 -13.46
CA GLY A 79 -4.07 -0.79 -13.13
C GLY A 79 -3.12 0.27 -12.54
N LYS A 80 -3.62 1.43 -12.06
CA LYS A 80 -2.79 2.48 -11.43
C LYS A 80 -1.90 1.92 -10.32
N THR A 81 -2.46 1.22 -9.35
CA THR A 81 -1.72 0.62 -8.22
C THR A 81 -0.68 -0.40 -8.70
N THR A 82 -0.97 -1.15 -9.77
CA THR A 82 -0.02 -2.08 -10.38
C THR A 82 1.16 -1.33 -10.99
N ALA A 83 0.90 -0.24 -11.72
CA ALA A 83 1.94 0.60 -12.30
C ALA A 83 2.78 1.27 -11.21
N ILE A 84 2.16 1.85 -10.18
CA ILE A 84 2.84 2.50 -9.05
C ILE A 84 3.78 1.52 -8.34
N ARG A 85 3.35 0.29 -8.09
CA ARG A 85 4.15 -0.76 -7.47
C ARG A 85 5.40 -1.09 -8.29
N GLU A 86 5.24 -1.25 -9.60
CA GLU A 86 6.35 -1.52 -10.49
C GLU A 86 7.28 -0.31 -10.65
N ILE A 87 6.75 0.91 -10.67
CA ILE A 87 7.52 2.16 -10.63
C ILE A 87 8.38 2.20 -9.37
N ALA A 88 7.82 1.90 -8.19
CA ALA A 88 8.56 1.86 -6.93
C ALA A 88 9.76 0.90 -7.01
N ARG A 89 9.54 -0.29 -7.57
CA ARG A 89 10.60 -1.30 -7.76
C ARG A 89 11.67 -0.82 -8.74
N VAL A 90 11.29 -0.27 -9.88
CA VAL A 90 12.26 0.23 -10.88
C VAL A 90 13.09 1.38 -10.34
N LEU A 91 12.46 2.32 -9.61
CA LEU A 91 13.16 3.43 -8.98
C LEU A 91 14.12 2.96 -7.89
N SER A 92 13.69 2.03 -7.03
CA SER A 92 14.51 1.56 -5.91
C SER A 92 15.59 0.57 -6.31
N ASP A 93 15.26 -0.45 -7.12
CA ASP A 93 16.19 -1.51 -7.52
C ASP A 93 16.99 -1.14 -8.77
N GLY A 94 16.32 -0.62 -9.79
CA GLY A 94 16.93 -0.30 -11.08
C GLY A 94 17.73 0.99 -11.04
N MET A 95 17.14 2.06 -10.53
CA MET A 95 17.75 3.40 -10.50
C MET A 95 18.45 3.72 -9.17
N LYS A 96 18.43 2.80 -8.21
CA LYS A 96 19.09 2.91 -6.89
C LYS A 96 18.67 4.15 -6.09
N LYS A 97 17.43 4.58 -6.24
CA LYS A 97 16.87 5.73 -5.52
C LYS A 97 16.38 5.34 -4.13
N ARG A 98 16.47 6.29 -3.19
CA ARG A 98 15.81 6.16 -1.89
C ARG A 98 14.33 6.50 -2.07
N VAL A 99 13.50 5.46 -2.15
CA VAL A 99 12.07 5.57 -2.38
C VAL A 99 11.32 5.28 -1.09
N ILE A 100 10.38 6.16 -0.75
CA ILE A 100 9.40 5.93 0.31
C ILE A 100 8.00 5.87 -0.32
N ILE A 101 7.22 4.91 0.12
CA ILE A 101 5.82 4.72 -0.27
C ILE A 101 4.95 5.07 0.93
N ILE A 102 4.05 6.03 0.77
CA ILE A 102 2.96 6.32 1.70
C ILE A 102 1.75 5.50 1.26
N ASP A 103 1.52 4.38 1.94
CA ASP A 103 0.54 3.37 1.53
C ASP A 103 -0.67 3.39 2.46
N THR A 104 -1.56 4.35 2.23
CA THR A 104 -2.71 4.62 3.09
C THR A 104 -3.76 3.52 3.05
N SER A 105 -4.02 2.99 1.86
CA SER A 105 -4.98 1.90 1.66
C SER A 105 -4.36 0.50 1.72
N ASN A 106 -3.04 0.40 1.97
CA ASN A 106 -2.27 -0.84 1.94
C ASN A 106 -2.41 -1.61 0.61
N GLU A 107 -2.67 -0.90 -0.49
CA GLU A 107 -2.87 -1.51 -1.80
C GLU A 107 -1.57 -1.70 -2.58
N ILE A 108 -0.56 -0.87 -2.32
CA ILE A 108 0.73 -0.93 -3.03
C ILE A 108 1.56 -2.10 -2.51
N ALA A 109 1.75 -2.18 -1.19
CA ALA A 109 2.69 -3.13 -0.59
C ALA A 109 2.03 -4.23 0.25
N GLY A 110 0.71 -4.23 0.37
CA GLY A 110 -0.08 -5.21 1.10
C GLY A 110 -0.42 -4.81 2.55
N ASP A 111 -1.35 -5.53 3.16
CA ASP A 111 -1.89 -5.22 4.49
C ASP A 111 -1.00 -5.73 5.65
N GLY A 112 -0.01 -6.61 5.40
CA GLY A 112 0.90 -7.12 6.42
C GLY A 112 1.96 -6.10 6.87
N ASP A 113 2.58 -6.30 8.04
CA ASP A 113 3.64 -5.42 8.55
C ASP A 113 4.91 -5.50 7.68
N LEU A 114 5.21 -6.65 7.11
CA LEU A 114 6.27 -6.79 6.12
C LEU A 114 5.72 -6.59 4.72
N PRO A 115 6.25 -5.61 3.96
CA PRO A 115 5.75 -5.29 2.63
C PRO A 115 6.01 -6.41 1.62
N HIS A 116 5.18 -6.45 0.57
CA HIS A 116 5.35 -7.39 -0.53
C HIS A 116 6.65 -7.09 -1.32
N PRO A 117 7.45 -8.12 -1.69
CA PRO A 117 8.72 -7.93 -2.39
C PRO A 117 8.64 -7.21 -3.74
N SER A 118 7.45 -7.09 -4.33
CA SER A 118 7.24 -6.40 -5.62
C SER A 118 7.50 -4.90 -5.59
N ILE A 119 7.67 -4.29 -4.43
CA ILE A 119 8.10 -2.88 -4.32
C ILE A 119 9.64 -2.72 -4.35
N GLY A 120 10.38 -3.84 -4.41
CA GLY A 120 11.84 -3.83 -4.38
C GLY A 120 12.37 -3.34 -3.04
N LYS A 121 13.39 -2.49 -3.09
CA LYS A 121 14.04 -1.86 -1.92
C LYS A 121 13.33 -0.59 -1.43
N ALA A 122 12.20 -0.23 -2.02
CA ALA A 122 11.41 0.89 -1.51
C ALA A 122 10.94 0.60 -0.09
N ARG A 123 10.98 1.62 0.78
CA ARG A 123 10.47 1.53 2.15
C ARG A 123 9.02 1.99 2.17
N ARG A 124 8.19 1.32 2.95
CA ARG A 124 6.79 1.66 3.10
C ARG A 124 6.54 2.30 4.47
N MET A 125 5.75 3.36 4.47
CA MET A 125 5.10 3.91 5.66
C MET A 125 3.60 3.66 5.55
N GLN A 126 3.05 3.01 6.56
CA GLN A 126 1.60 2.81 6.68
C GLN A 126 0.96 4.02 7.37
N VAL A 127 -0.24 4.35 6.97
CA VAL A 127 -1.01 5.43 7.56
C VAL A 127 -2.07 4.83 8.49
N SER A 128 -1.98 5.11 9.77
CA SER A 128 -2.89 4.55 10.77
C SER A 128 -4.33 5.11 10.65
N ASN A 129 -4.45 6.36 10.21
CA ASN A 129 -5.71 7.04 9.97
C ASN A 129 -5.60 7.82 8.65
N HIS A 130 -6.51 7.56 7.71
CA HIS A 130 -6.55 8.24 6.42
C HIS A 130 -6.51 9.77 6.51
N GLN A 131 -7.10 10.36 7.57
CA GLN A 131 -7.08 11.80 7.78
C GLN A 131 -5.68 12.37 8.04
N ASN A 132 -4.74 11.55 8.48
CA ASN A 132 -3.38 11.97 8.86
C ASN A 132 -2.33 11.66 7.76
N GLN A 133 -2.75 11.31 6.55
CA GLN A 133 -1.83 11.00 5.47
C GLN A 133 -0.85 12.15 5.20
N HIS A 134 -1.32 13.40 5.22
CA HIS A 134 -0.49 14.58 5.00
C HIS A 134 0.62 14.74 6.05
N GLU A 135 0.37 14.36 7.31
CA GLU A 135 1.39 14.36 8.38
C GLU A 135 2.47 13.31 8.12
N VAL A 136 2.06 12.10 7.71
CA VAL A 136 3.00 11.01 7.36
C VAL A 136 3.84 11.37 6.13
N MET A 137 3.29 12.13 5.18
CA MET A 137 4.04 12.64 4.03
C MET A 137 5.16 13.58 4.46
N ILE A 138 4.88 14.50 5.38
CA ILE A 138 5.88 15.44 5.93
C ILE A 138 6.91 14.67 6.76
N GLU A 139 6.46 13.78 7.65
CA GLU A 139 7.32 12.92 8.46
C GLU A 139 8.32 12.12 7.59
N ALA A 140 7.86 11.62 6.45
CA ALA A 140 8.71 10.88 5.52
C ALA A 140 9.92 11.70 5.06
N VAL A 141 9.74 12.98 4.78
CA VAL A 141 10.82 13.89 4.37
C VAL A 141 11.74 14.22 5.53
N GLU A 142 11.15 14.63 6.66
CA GLU A 142 11.91 15.09 7.83
C GLU A 142 12.80 13.99 8.43
N ASN A 143 12.26 12.76 8.51
CA ASN A 143 12.95 11.69 9.23
C ASN A 143 13.70 10.72 8.33
N HIS A 144 13.37 10.62 7.05
CA HIS A 144 13.86 9.53 6.21
C HIS A 144 14.60 9.98 4.94
N MET A 145 14.65 11.26 4.65
CA MET A 145 15.40 11.87 3.53
C MET A 145 15.24 11.10 2.20
N PRO A 146 14.02 10.87 1.70
CA PRO A 146 13.81 10.20 0.42
C PRO A 146 14.29 11.07 -0.74
N GLU A 147 14.65 10.44 -1.85
CA GLU A 147 14.80 11.12 -3.14
C GLU A 147 13.47 11.14 -3.91
N ILE A 148 12.61 10.17 -3.60
CA ILE A 148 11.30 10.01 -4.24
C ILE A 148 10.30 9.55 -3.20
N ILE A 149 9.13 10.20 -3.20
CA ILE A 149 7.96 9.79 -2.44
C ILE A 149 6.90 9.30 -3.41
N ILE A 150 6.34 8.15 -3.12
CA ILE A 150 5.19 7.59 -3.82
C ILE A 150 4.00 7.65 -2.86
N ILE A 151 2.92 8.24 -3.33
CA ILE A 151 1.69 8.41 -2.56
C ILE A 151 0.61 7.58 -3.26
N ASP A 152 -0.14 6.78 -2.50
CA ASP A 152 -1.17 5.89 -3.03
C ASP A 152 -2.30 6.69 -3.70
N GLU A 153 -2.84 7.67 -2.99
CA GLU A 153 -3.86 8.57 -3.50
C GLU A 153 -3.79 9.97 -2.84
N ILE A 154 -4.25 10.98 -3.55
CA ILE A 154 -4.42 12.34 -3.02
C ILE A 154 -5.90 12.68 -3.16
N GLY A 155 -6.58 12.86 -2.02
CA GLY A 155 -8.01 13.12 -1.94
C GLY A 155 -8.41 14.41 -1.23
N THR A 156 -7.46 15.07 -0.53
CA THR A 156 -7.74 16.26 0.29
C THR A 156 -6.83 17.44 -0.06
N GLU A 157 -7.27 18.66 0.31
CA GLU A 157 -6.45 19.86 0.15
C GLU A 157 -5.16 19.81 0.98
N LEU A 158 -5.21 19.22 2.18
CA LEU A 158 -4.03 19.08 3.04
C LEU A 158 -2.97 18.19 2.41
N GLU A 159 -3.39 17.09 1.81
CA GLU A 159 -2.49 16.20 1.06
C GLU A 159 -1.90 16.87 -0.17
N ALA A 160 -2.71 17.63 -0.92
CA ALA A 160 -2.23 18.39 -2.06
C ALA A 160 -1.25 19.50 -1.63
N ALA A 161 -1.50 20.17 -0.51
CA ALA A 161 -0.60 21.18 0.05
C ALA A 161 0.72 20.53 0.53
N ALA A 162 0.66 19.39 1.22
CA ALA A 162 1.84 18.63 1.62
C ALA A 162 2.66 18.22 0.39
N ALA A 163 2.02 17.65 -0.65
CA ALA A 163 2.70 17.23 -1.89
C ALA A 163 3.37 18.38 -2.65
N ARG A 164 2.94 19.63 -2.45
CA ARG A 164 3.59 20.81 -3.03
C ARG A 164 4.77 21.31 -2.20
N THR A 165 4.82 20.97 -0.92
CA THR A 165 5.83 21.44 0.04
C THR A 165 7.03 20.52 0.07
N ILE A 166 6.81 19.22 -0.10
CA ILE A 166 7.82 18.17 -0.15
C ILE A 166 8.32 17.97 -1.59
#